data_50de1798e17c0945548c7399540e7f55
#
_entry.id   50de1798e17c0945548c7399540e7f55
#
_cell.length_a   1.000
_cell.length_b   1.000
_cell.length_c   1.000
_cell.angle_alpha   90.00
_cell.angle_beta   90.00
_cell.angle_gamma   90.00
#
_symmetry.space_group_name_H-M   'P 1'
#
loop_
_entity.id
_entity.type
_entity.pdbx_description
1 polymer ?
#
loop_
_entity_poly.entity_id
_entity_poly.type
_entity_poly.pdbx_seq_one_letter_code
_entity_poly.pdbx_strand_id
1 'polypeptide(L)'
;MDKVLLITDQHFGVRNDNVHYVDRYRKFYTEKVLPIIDKEGITEVLNLGDTFDRRKGVNFNSLEAAKDMWFRPLEDRGVKMTMLLGNHDIYFKNTLRVNSPELLLGEFDNIEIIYCPGERLIGGKKMMLVPWICDENREATWESIQDTDAEYCMGHFELNGFDPIPGFTMTHGDDPTPLQKFKMVCTGHYHVKSTKANINYLGNPCQLYWNDYGAARGFHTLNNNGS
;
A
#
# COMPACT_ATOMS: atom_id res chain seq x y z
N MET A 1 3.78 -9.58 -20.89
CA MET A 1 4.21 -8.26 -20.37
C MET A 1 3.82 -8.27 -18.91
N ASP A 2 4.81 -8.24 -18.04
CA ASP A 2 4.54 -8.42 -16.60
C ASP A 2 4.00 -7.10 -16.05
N LYS A 3 2.68 -7.02 -15.91
CA LYS A 3 2.00 -5.92 -15.23
C LYS A 3 1.99 -6.20 -13.74
N VAL A 4 2.20 -5.17 -12.94
CA VAL A 4 2.10 -5.22 -11.49
C VAL A 4 0.87 -4.45 -11.06
N LEU A 5 0.05 -5.02 -10.18
CA LEU A 5 -1.06 -4.30 -9.56
C LEU A 5 -0.55 -3.58 -8.31
N LEU A 6 -0.83 -2.28 -8.22
CA LEU A 6 -0.53 -1.46 -7.05
C LEU A 6 -1.81 -1.17 -6.28
N ILE A 7 -1.79 -1.41 -4.97
CA ILE A 7 -2.89 -1.11 -4.06
C ILE A 7 -2.33 -0.61 -2.73
N THR A 8 -3.09 0.21 -2.01
CA THR A 8 -2.68 0.75 -0.72
C THR A 8 -3.90 1.15 0.12
N ASP A 9 -3.69 1.40 1.41
CA ASP A 9 -4.70 1.99 2.31
C ASP A 9 -6.04 1.23 2.26
N GLN A 10 -5.96 -0.10 2.34
CA GLN A 10 -7.12 -0.97 2.24
C GLN A 10 -8.02 -0.88 3.48
N HIS A 11 -7.43 -0.66 4.67
CA HIS A 11 -8.12 -0.46 5.93
C HIS A 11 -9.24 -1.48 6.19
N PHE A 12 -8.95 -2.78 6.05
CA PHE A 12 -9.90 -3.82 6.42
C PHE A 12 -10.30 -3.66 7.90
N GLY A 13 -11.61 -3.65 8.16
CA GLY A 13 -12.17 -3.37 9.50
C GLY A 13 -12.51 -1.90 9.77
N VAL A 14 -12.46 -1.04 8.74
CA VAL A 14 -12.82 0.38 8.84
C VAL A 14 -14.23 0.60 9.39
N ARG A 15 -14.45 1.76 10.03
CA ARG A 15 -15.73 2.15 10.64
C ARG A 15 -16.26 1.14 11.66
N ASN A 16 -15.38 0.67 12.55
CA ASN A 16 -15.69 -0.30 13.59
C ASN A 16 -16.26 -1.62 13.01
N ASP A 17 -15.60 -2.15 11.98
CA ASP A 17 -15.95 -3.42 11.35
C ASP A 17 -17.36 -3.44 10.76
N ASN A 18 -17.80 -2.31 10.23
CA ASN A 18 -19.14 -2.15 9.69
C ASN A 18 -19.36 -3.07 8.48
N VAL A 19 -20.38 -3.93 8.58
CA VAL A 19 -20.69 -4.96 7.56
C VAL A 19 -20.96 -4.40 6.16
N HIS A 20 -21.49 -3.18 6.05
CA HIS A 20 -21.70 -2.54 4.75
C HIS A 20 -20.38 -2.23 4.02
N TYR A 21 -19.30 -1.97 4.78
CA TYR A 21 -17.97 -1.83 4.19
C TYR A 21 -17.40 -3.18 3.76
N VAL A 22 -17.62 -4.24 4.55
CA VAL A 22 -17.22 -5.61 4.16
C VAL A 22 -17.89 -6.00 2.84
N ASP A 23 -19.19 -5.77 2.68
CA ASP A 23 -19.92 -6.06 1.44
C ASP A 23 -19.42 -5.23 0.26
N ARG A 24 -19.09 -3.96 0.50
CA ARG A 24 -18.54 -3.06 -0.51
C ARG A 24 -17.16 -3.51 -0.98
N TYR A 25 -16.28 -3.88 -0.04
CA TYR A 25 -14.97 -4.44 -0.36
C TYR A 25 -15.11 -5.76 -1.13
N ARG A 26 -16.00 -6.64 -0.69
CA ARG A 26 -16.27 -7.89 -1.41
C ARG A 26 -16.61 -7.64 -2.87
N LYS A 27 -17.56 -6.75 -3.16
CA LYS A 27 -17.90 -6.36 -4.53
C LYS A 27 -16.71 -5.75 -5.28
N PHE A 28 -15.95 -4.89 -4.64
CA PHE A 28 -14.78 -4.27 -5.26
C PHE A 28 -13.76 -5.32 -5.68
N TYR A 29 -13.39 -6.25 -4.79
CA TYR A 29 -12.40 -7.27 -5.12
C TYR A 29 -12.94 -8.28 -6.13
N THR A 30 -14.14 -8.83 -5.92
CA THR A 30 -14.67 -9.90 -6.76
C THR A 30 -15.14 -9.42 -8.14
N GLU A 31 -15.67 -8.20 -8.25
CA GLU A 31 -16.24 -7.69 -9.50
C GLU A 31 -15.29 -6.78 -10.29
N LYS A 32 -14.23 -6.24 -9.66
CA LYS A 32 -13.32 -5.30 -10.30
C LYS A 32 -11.86 -5.78 -10.29
N VAL A 33 -11.30 -6.07 -9.12
CA VAL A 33 -9.85 -6.32 -9.00
C VAL A 33 -9.49 -7.70 -9.56
N LEU A 34 -10.10 -8.77 -9.06
CA LEU A 34 -9.80 -10.14 -9.47
C LEU A 34 -10.05 -10.37 -10.97
N PRO A 35 -11.15 -9.87 -11.58
CA PRO A 35 -11.34 -9.98 -13.03
C PRO A 35 -10.27 -9.26 -13.86
N ILE A 36 -9.70 -8.15 -13.37
CA ILE A 36 -8.60 -7.48 -14.05
C ILE A 36 -7.30 -8.30 -13.92
N ILE A 37 -7.03 -8.86 -12.75
CA ILE A 37 -5.90 -9.78 -12.54
C ILE A 37 -5.98 -10.93 -13.55
N ASP A 38 -7.14 -11.58 -13.64
CA ASP A 38 -7.35 -12.71 -14.56
C ASP A 38 -7.24 -12.28 -16.03
N LYS A 39 -7.89 -11.17 -16.40
CA LYS A 39 -7.92 -10.69 -17.80
C LYS A 39 -6.54 -10.25 -18.29
N GLU A 40 -5.76 -9.62 -17.44
CA GLU A 40 -4.47 -9.04 -17.82
C GLU A 40 -3.28 -9.95 -17.49
N GLY A 41 -3.54 -11.11 -16.86
CA GLY A 41 -2.51 -12.09 -16.49
C GLY A 41 -1.53 -11.53 -15.47
N ILE A 42 -2.03 -10.75 -14.49
CA ILE A 42 -1.19 -10.14 -13.47
C ILE A 42 -0.74 -11.22 -12.48
N THR A 43 0.56 -11.34 -12.29
CA THR A 43 1.18 -12.33 -11.40
C THR A 43 1.81 -11.73 -10.15
N GLU A 44 1.88 -10.40 -10.08
CA GLU A 44 2.46 -9.68 -8.95
C GLU A 44 1.56 -8.53 -8.48
N VAL A 45 1.38 -8.44 -7.16
CA VAL A 45 0.69 -7.34 -6.47
C VAL A 45 1.69 -6.66 -5.54
N LEU A 46 1.73 -5.34 -5.54
CA LEU A 46 2.45 -4.55 -4.57
C LEU A 46 1.47 -3.76 -3.71
N ASN A 47 1.39 -4.11 -2.43
CA ASN A 47 0.59 -3.43 -1.43
C ASN A 47 1.48 -2.42 -0.68
N LEU A 48 1.12 -1.14 -0.76
CA LEU A 48 1.94 -0.06 -0.19
C LEU A 48 1.56 0.28 1.26
N GLY A 49 0.96 -0.66 2.01
CA GLY A 49 0.69 -0.51 3.44
C GLY A 49 -0.74 -0.12 3.80
N ASP A 50 -0.97 0.00 5.09
CA ASP A 50 -2.27 0.26 5.72
C ASP A 50 -3.34 -0.77 5.31
N THR A 51 -2.97 -2.04 5.49
CA THR A 51 -3.83 -3.18 5.15
C THR A 51 -5.01 -3.28 6.10
N PHE A 52 -4.77 -3.15 7.42
CA PHE A 52 -5.81 -3.19 8.45
C PHE A 52 -6.04 -1.81 9.07
N ASP A 53 -7.29 -1.52 9.46
CA ASP A 53 -7.67 -0.18 9.93
C ASP A 53 -7.12 0.15 11.32
N ARG A 54 -7.02 -0.84 12.22
CA ARG A 54 -6.64 -0.60 13.60
C ARG A 54 -5.29 -1.21 13.95
N ARG A 55 -4.44 -0.40 14.56
CA ARG A 55 -3.09 -0.78 15.01
C ARG A 55 -3.06 -1.88 16.07
N LYS A 56 -4.05 -1.92 16.97
CA LYS A 56 -4.02 -2.73 18.20
C LYS A 56 -4.98 -3.90 18.21
N GLY A 57 -5.64 -4.19 17.09
CA GLY A 57 -6.54 -5.33 17.00
C GLY A 57 -7.33 -5.35 15.73
N VAL A 58 -7.62 -6.55 15.27
CA VAL A 58 -8.45 -6.81 14.09
C VAL A 58 -9.62 -7.66 14.52
N ASN A 59 -10.82 -7.31 14.11
CA ASN A 59 -12.01 -8.12 14.33
C ASN A 59 -11.91 -9.41 13.50
N PHE A 60 -12.20 -10.56 14.11
CA PHE A 60 -12.06 -11.85 13.42
C PHE A 60 -12.97 -11.98 12.19
N ASN A 61 -14.18 -11.40 12.22
CA ASN A 61 -15.03 -11.41 11.04
C ASN A 61 -14.46 -10.56 9.90
N SER A 62 -13.88 -9.41 10.21
CA SER A 62 -13.22 -8.56 9.20
C SER A 62 -11.94 -9.21 8.65
N LEU A 63 -11.19 -9.90 9.49
CA LEU A 63 -10.02 -10.66 9.09
C LEU A 63 -10.40 -11.79 8.14
N GLU A 64 -11.37 -12.62 8.52
CA GLU A 64 -11.83 -13.75 7.71
C GLU A 64 -12.42 -13.26 6.39
N ALA A 65 -13.20 -12.18 6.42
CA ALA A 65 -13.72 -11.57 5.19
C ALA A 65 -12.61 -11.05 4.27
N ALA A 66 -11.54 -10.45 4.82
CA ALA A 66 -10.38 -10.01 4.03
C ALA A 66 -9.64 -11.20 3.41
N LYS A 67 -9.46 -12.29 4.18
CA LYS A 67 -8.86 -13.53 3.65
C LYS A 67 -9.69 -14.11 2.51
N ASP A 68 -11.01 -14.22 2.67
CA ASP A 68 -11.91 -14.77 1.66
C ASP A 68 -11.98 -13.95 0.38
N MET A 69 -12.02 -12.63 0.49
CA MET A 69 -12.23 -11.78 -0.69
C MET A 69 -10.95 -11.36 -1.40
N TRP A 70 -9.78 -11.46 -0.73
CA TRP A 70 -8.52 -10.94 -1.26
C TRP A 70 -7.36 -11.93 -1.18
N PHE A 71 -6.94 -12.36 0.02
CA PHE A 71 -5.68 -13.10 0.17
C PHE A 71 -5.75 -14.52 -0.40
N ARG A 72 -6.77 -15.33 -0.03
CA ARG A 72 -6.96 -16.67 -0.59
C ARG A 72 -7.15 -16.66 -2.12
N PRO A 73 -8.00 -15.77 -2.70
CA PRO A 73 -8.11 -15.68 -4.15
C PRO A 73 -6.81 -15.35 -4.90
N LEU A 74 -5.88 -14.62 -4.28
CA LEU A 74 -4.55 -14.38 -4.86
C LEU A 74 -3.67 -15.62 -4.78
N GLU A 75 -3.67 -16.30 -3.62
CA GLU A 75 -2.95 -17.57 -3.45
C GLU A 75 -3.43 -18.63 -4.42
N ASP A 76 -4.74 -18.83 -4.56
CA ASP A 76 -5.37 -19.76 -5.51
C ASP A 76 -4.94 -19.51 -6.98
N ARG A 77 -4.61 -18.26 -7.30
CA ARG A 77 -4.14 -17.85 -8.64
C ARG A 77 -2.61 -17.90 -8.79
N GLY A 78 -1.89 -18.23 -7.73
CA GLY A 78 -0.43 -18.16 -7.70
C GLY A 78 0.12 -16.74 -7.86
N VAL A 79 -0.67 -15.71 -7.51
CA VAL A 79 -0.26 -14.32 -7.57
C VAL A 79 0.59 -14.00 -6.34
N LYS A 80 1.80 -13.51 -6.55
CA LYS A 80 2.70 -13.07 -5.47
C LYS A 80 2.29 -11.68 -4.98
N MET A 81 2.34 -11.46 -3.68
CA MET A 81 2.13 -10.16 -3.07
C MET A 81 3.38 -9.73 -2.31
N THR A 82 3.90 -8.57 -2.64
CA THR A 82 4.87 -7.86 -1.80
C THR A 82 4.14 -6.77 -1.03
N MET A 83 4.25 -6.78 0.29
CA MET A 83 3.48 -5.90 1.18
C MET A 83 4.40 -5.04 2.02
N LEU A 84 4.26 -3.71 1.91
CA LEU A 84 4.88 -2.76 2.82
C LEU A 84 4.05 -2.66 4.09
N LEU A 85 4.70 -2.31 5.20
CA LEU A 85 4.02 -1.91 6.42
C LEU A 85 3.68 -0.42 6.36
N GLY A 86 2.41 -0.10 6.59
CA GLY A 86 1.94 1.27 6.82
C GLY A 86 1.86 1.60 8.32
N ASN A 87 1.48 2.83 8.65
CA ASN A 87 1.39 3.26 10.05
C ASN A 87 0.22 2.62 10.81
N HIS A 88 -0.81 2.13 10.14
CA HIS A 88 -1.91 1.37 10.75
C HIS A 88 -1.56 -0.11 10.96
N ASP A 89 -0.57 -0.64 10.26
CA ASP A 89 -0.17 -2.03 10.39
C ASP A 89 0.68 -2.32 11.63
N ILE A 90 1.29 -1.30 12.25
CA ILE A 90 2.23 -1.45 13.38
C ILE A 90 1.57 -1.19 14.73
N TYR A 91 1.88 -2.01 15.73
CA TYR A 91 1.34 -1.84 17.09
C TYR A 91 1.92 -0.61 17.82
N PHE A 92 3.23 -0.50 17.88
CA PHE A 92 3.96 0.64 18.46
C PHE A 92 4.25 1.69 17.40
N LYS A 93 4.21 2.98 17.77
CA LYS A 93 4.43 4.08 16.80
C LYS A 93 5.89 4.21 16.33
N ASN A 94 6.82 3.71 17.12
CA ASN A 94 8.25 3.92 16.96
C ASN A 94 9.04 2.70 16.44
N THR A 95 8.37 1.57 16.15
CA THR A 95 9.01 0.34 15.65
C THR A 95 8.08 -0.48 14.78
N LEU A 96 8.62 -1.19 13.80
CA LEU A 96 7.89 -2.10 12.92
C LEU A 96 7.81 -3.55 13.46
N ARG A 97 8.44 -3.83 14.62
CA ARG A 97 8.65 -5.20 15.12
C ARG A 97 7.40 -5.99 15.42
N VAL A 98 6.32 -5.31 15.84
CA VAL A 98 5.02 -5.95 16.06
C VAL A 98 4.02 -5.35 15.07
N ASN A 99 3.62 -6.13 14.10
CA ASN A 99 2.75 -5.68 13.03
C ASN A 99 1.67 -6.71 12.69
N SER A 100 0.55 -6.21 12.24
CA SER A 100 -0.63 -7.05 11.95
C SER A 100 -0.45 -7.96 10.73
N PRO A 101 0.19 -7.56 9.62
CA PRO A 101 0.38 -8.45 8.48
C PRO A 101 1.14 -9.72 8.82
N GLU A 102 2.27 -9.61 9.53
CA GLU A 102 3.05 -10.78 9.93
C GLU A 102 2.26 -11.73 10.84
N LEU A 103 1.55 -11.15 11.82
CA LEU A 103 0.82 -11.95 12.80
C LEU A 103 -0.44 -12.62 12.22
N LEU A 104 -1.06 -12.01 11.19
CA LEU A 104 -2.38 -12.42 10.70
C LEU A 104 -2.36 -13.09 9.32
N LEU A 105 -1.30 -12.91 8.55
CA LEU A 105 -1.18 -13.42 7.18
C LEU A 105 -0.02 -14.41 7.00
N GLY A 106 0.63 -14.85 8.06
CA GLY A 106 1.75 -15.78 8.02
C GLY A 106 1.42 -17.19 7.51
N GLU A 107 0.14 -17.49 7.26
CA GLU A 107 -0.30 -18.73 6.61
C GLU A 107 -0.18 -18.70 5.07
N PHE A 108 0.03 -17.52 4.47
CA PHE A 108 0.09 -17.31 3.02
C PHE A 108 1.54 -17.29 2.53
N ASP A 109 1.97 -18.35 1.88
CA ASP A 109 3.35 -18.48 1.34
C ASP A 109 3.63 -17.53 0.15
N ASN A 110 2.58 -17.00 -0.48
CA ASN A 110 2.68 -16.07 -1.59
C ASN A 110 2.82 -14.59 -1.17
N ILE A 111 2.90 -14.28 0.13
CA ILE A 111 3.02 -12.93 0.66
C ILE A 111 4.43 -12.70 1.25
N GLU A 112 5.16 -11.73 0.71
CA GLU A 112 6.40 -11.20 1.28
C GLU A 112 6.11 -9.88 2.00
N ILE A 113 6.43 -9.80 3.29
CA ILE A 113 6.28 -8.58 4.09
C ILE A 113 7.62 -7.85 4.18
N ILE A 114 7.62 -6.56 3.88
CA ILE A 114 8.83 -5.73 3.88
C ILE A 114 8.92 -4.94 5.19
N TYR A 115 9.91 -5.27 6.00
CA TYR A 115 10.19 -4.65 7.31
C TYR A 115 11.25 -3.57 7.24
N CYS A 116 12.18 -3.68 6.28
CA CYS A 116 13.30 -2.77 6.13
C CYS A 116 13.27 -2.18 4.72
N PRO A 117 13.76 -0.95 4.56
CA PRO A 117 13.97 -0.38 3.24
C PRO A 117 14.96 -1.25 2.46
N GLY A 118 14.72 -1.39 1.16
CA GLY A 118 15.61 -2.18 0.32
C GLY A 118 15.11 -2.37 -1.09
N GLU A 119 16.00 -2.85 -1.95
CA GLU A 119 15.71 -3.08 -3.35
C GLU A 119 15.03 -4.44 -3.56
N ARG A 120 14.04 -4.47 -4.45
CA ARG A 120 13.40 -5.69 -4.95
C ARG A 120 13.20 -5.61 -6.45
N LEU A 121 13.21 -6.78 -7.08
CA LEU A 121 12.83 -6.91 -8.49
C LEU A 121 11.33 -7.20 -8.56
N ILE A 122 10.53 -6.24 -8.99
CA ILE A 122 9.07 -6.30 -9.10
C ILE A 122 8.66 -5.99 -10.55
N GLY A 123 7.92 -6.90 -11.18
CA GLY A 123 7.55 -6.74 -12.60
C GLY A 123 8.76 -6.58 -13.51
N GLY A 124 9.90 -7.20 -13.18
CA GLY A 124 11.14 -7.06 -13.91
C GLY A 124 11.87 -5.72 -13.73
N LYS A 125 11.43 -4.85 -12.81
CA LYS A 125 12.06 -3.56 -12.50
C LYS A 125 12.67 -3.56 -11.12
N LYS A 126 13.86 -2.98 -11.01
CA LYS A 126 14.50 -2.72 -9.72
C LYS A 126 13.79 -1.55 -9.05
N MET A 127 13.17 -1.80 -7.91
CA MET A 127 12.43 -0.82 -7.14
C MET A 127 12.99 -0.73 -5.72
N MET A 128 13.13 0.49 -5.22
CA MET A 128 13.37 0.77 -3.81
C MET A 128 12.03 0.68 -3.08
N LEU A 129 11.92 -0.25 -2.13
CA LEU A 129 10.73 -0.47 -1.28
C LEU A 129 10.98 0.14 0.09
N VAL A 130 10.05 0.98 0.56
CA VAL A 130 10.20 1.72 1.81
C VAL A 130 8.93 1.57 2.65
N PRO A 131 8.95 0.74 3.73
CA PRO A 131 7.86 0.67 4.68
C PRO A 131 7.74 1.98 5.47
N TRP A 132 6.71 2.10 6.32
CA TRP A 132 6.50 3.26 7.18
C TRP A 132 7.77 3.68 7.91
N ILE A 133 8.09 4.96 7.86
CA ILE A 133 9.25 5.54 8.53
C ILE A 133 8.86 5.92 9.96
N CYS A 134 9.53 5.31 10.93
CA CYS A 134 9.37 5.59 12.35
C CYS A 134 10.74 5.88 12.98
N ASP A 135 10.77 6.18 14.28
CA ASP A 135 12.03 6.56 14.96
C ASP A 135 13.13 5.51 14.82
N GLU A 136 12.75 4.21 14.87
CA GLU A 136 13.72 3.09 14.83
C GLU A 136 14.45 2.99 13.47
N ASN A 137 13.78 3.28 12.37
CA ASN A 137 14.32 3.02 11.03
C ASN A 137 14.64 4.30 10.22
N ARG A 138 14.36 5.47 10.76
CA ARG A 138 14.41 6.75 10.03
C ARG A 138 15.75 7.02 9.35
N GLU A 139 16.83 6.99 10.13
CA GLU A 139 18.17 7.31 9.62
C GLU A 139 18.61 6.32 8.55
N ALA A 140 18.54 5.02 8.84
CA ALA A 140 18.90 3.96 7.91
C ALA A 140 18.03 3.97 6.63
N THR A 141 16.75 4.38 6.75
CA THR A 141 15.85 4.49 5.58
C THR A 141 16.31 5.60 4.64
N TRP A 142 16.60 6.79 5.15
CA TRP A 142 17.04 7.90 4.32
C TRP A 142 18.43 7.66 3.71
N GLU A 143 19.35 7.02 4.44
CA GLU A 143 20.61 6.56 3.88
C GLU A 143 20.40 5.58 2.72
N SER A 144 19.55 4.57 2.89
CA SER A 144 19.24 3.60 1.85
C SER A 144 18.60 4.24 0.61
N ILE A 145 17.73 5.27 0.81
CA ILE A 145 17.15 6.05 -0.28
C ILE A 145 18.23 6.83 -1.03
N GLN A 146 19.21 7.39 -0.34
CA GLN A 146 20.31 8.12 -0.97
C GLN A 146 21.24 7.21 -1.79
N ASP A 147 21.53 6.02 -1.28
CA ASP A 147 22.51 5.11 -1.85
C ASP A 147 22.00 4.25 -3.00
N THR A 148 20.68 4.04 -3.10
CA THR A 148 20.10 3.19 -4.15
C THR A 148 20.26 3.79 -5.56
N ASP A 149 20.49 2.93 -6.55
CA ASP A 149 20.45 3.24 -7.99
C ASP A 149 19.12 2.84 -8.66
N ALA A 150 18.12 2.41 -7.88
CA ALA A 150 16.80 2.08 -8.39
C ALA A 150 16.14 3.31 -9.06
N GLU A 151 15.47 3.10 -10.19
CA GLU A 151 14.75 4.18 -10.90
C GLU A 151 13.36 4.46 -10.26
N TYR A 152 12.81 3.51 -9.53
CA TYR A 152 11.47 3.54 -8.96
C TYR A 152 11.54 3.40 -7.44
N CYS A 153 10.68 4.15 -6.75
CA CYS A 153 10.52 4.02 -5.30
C CYS A 153 9.05 3.80 -4.97
N MET A 154 8.78 2.80 -4.13
CA MET A 154 7.45 2.45 -3.65
C MET A 154 7.44 2.52 -2.14
N GLY A 155 6.57 3.33 -1.56
CA GLY A 155 6.63 3.59 -0.13
C GLY A 155 5.29 3.81 0.54
N HIS A 156 5.36 4.01 1.86
CA HIS A 156 4.25 4.49 2.67
C HIS A 156 4.74 5.73 3.43
N PHE A 157 4.62 6.90 2.79
CA PHE A 157 5.25 8.13 3.25
C PHE A 157 4.26 9.15 3.79
N GLU A 158 4.66 9.87 4.86
CA GLU A 158 4.04 11.11 5.29
C GLU A 158 4.93 12.29 4.83
N LEU A 159 4.60 12.88 3.67
CA LEU A 159 5.40 13.96 3.08
C LEU A 159 4.73 15.32 3.28
N ASN A 160 5.53 16.33 3.60
CA ASN A 160 5.05 17.69 3.61
C ASN A 160 4.73 18.20 2.19
N GLY A 161 3.88 19.22 2.09
CA GLY A 161 3.51 19.83 0.82
C GLY A 161 2.47 19.06 0.00
N PHE A 162 1.96 17.90 0.47
CA PHE A 162 0.88 17.14 -0.17
C PHE A 162 -0.44 17.28 0.57
N ASP A 163 -1.54 16.97 -0.08
CA ASP A 163 -2.89 17.14 0.46
C ASP A 163 -3.47 15.80 0.94
N PRO A 164 -3.55 15.54 2.26
CA PRO A 164 -4.20 14.34 2.80
C PRO A 164 -5.71 14.35 2.59
N ILE A 165 -6.31 15.53 2.49
CA ILE A 165 -7.71 15.76 2.13
C ILE A 165 -7.77 16.95 1.17
N PRO A 166 -8.81 17.05 0.29
CA PRO A 166 -8.92 18.13 -0.66
C PRO A 166 -8.87 19.51 -0.02
N GLY A 167 -7.96 20.37 -0.49
CA GLY A 167 -7.84 21.75 -0.04
C GLY A 167 -7.10 21.95 1.29
N PHE A 168 -6.52 20.90 1.85
CA PHE A 168 -5.67 21.00 3.05
C PHE A 168 -4.28 20.46 2.74
N THR A 169 -3.30 21.34 2.61
CA THR A 169 -1.91 20.95 2.36
C THR A 169 -1.19 20.70 3.70
N MET A 170 -0.55 19.53 3.80
CA MET A 170 0.25 19.16 4.96
C MET A 170 1.51 20.03 5.07
N THR A 171 1.72 20.60 6.25
CA THR A 171 2.89 21.45 6.55
C THR A 171 3.95 20.74 7.40
N HIS A 172 3.68 19.52 7.82
CA HIS A 172 4.61 18.61 8.52
C HIS A 172 4.79 17.33 7.74
N GLY A 173 5.62 16.43 8.23
CA GLY A 173 6.04 15.23 7.52
C GLY A 173 7.45 15.37 6.95
N ASP A 174 7.89 14.34 6.25
CA ASP A 174 9.24 14.27 5.71
C ASP A 174 9.41 15.18 4.47
N ASP A 175 10.63 15.66 4.24
CA ASP A 175 10.99 16.43 3.06
C ASP A 175 10.96 15.53 1.81
N PRO A 176 10.18 15.84 0.77
CA PRO A 176 10.14 15.06 -0.45
C PRO A 176 11.38 15.20 -1.35
N THR A 177 12.27 16.14 -1.08
CA THR A 177 13.43 16.46 -1.93
C THR A 177 14.33 15.26 -2.25
N PRO A 178 14.68 14.37 -1.28
CA PRO A 178 15.49 13.20 -1.57
C PRO A 178 14.83 12.20 -2.54
N LEU A 179 13.50 12.22 -2.65
CA LEU A 179 12.75 11.35 -3.55
C LEU A 179 12.73 11.83 -5.01
N GLN A 180 13.17 13.05 -5.28
CA GLN A 180 13.20 13.60 -6.66
C GLN A 180 14.22 12.93 -7.58
N LYS A 181 15.18 12.16 -7.03
CA LYS A 181 16.13 11.36 -7.81
C LYS A 181 15.48 10.23 -8.60
N PHE A 182 14.35 9.72 -8.11
CA PHE A 182 13.64 8.63 -8.76
C PHE A 182 12.88 9.09 -10.00
N LYS A 183 12.76 8.24 -10.99
CA LYS A 183 11.92 8.45 -12.16
C LYS A 183 10.44 8.55 -11.80
N MET A 184 10.03 7.73 -10.83
CA MET A 184 8.67 7.72 -10.29
C MET A 184 8.67 7.20 -8.86
N VAL A 185 7.89 7.86 -8.02
CA VAL A 185 7.57 7.42 -6.66
C VAL A 185 6.08 7.17 -6.57
N CYS A 186 5.67 6.00 -6.06
CA CYS A 186 4.29 5.72 -5.69
C CYS A 186 4.20 5.49 -4.18
N THR A 187 3.19 6.05 -3.55
CA THR A 187 3.06 5.96 -2.09
C THR A 187 1.61 5.85 -1.63
N GLY A 188 1.42 5.17 -0.50
CA GLY A 188 0.19 5.21 0.31
C GLY A 188 0.21 6.32 1.35
N HIS A 189 -0.62 6.18 2.38
CA HIS A 189 -0.83 7.04 3.53
C HIS A 189 -1.88 8.13 3.32
N TYR A 190 -1.75 8.98 2.29
CA TYR A 190 -2.80 9.96 2.01
C TYR A 190 -3.85 9.34 1.11
N HIS A 191 -5.10 9.35 1.59
CA HIS A 191 -6.21 8.67 0.91
C HIS A 191 -6.67 9.36 -0.37
N VAL A 192 -6.24 10.59 -0.61
CA VAL A 192 -6.55 11.34 -1.82
C VAL A 192 -5.48 11.10 -2.88
N LYS A 193 -5.92 10.64 -4.06
CA LYS A 193 -5.01 10.52 -5.20
C LYS A 193 -4.48 11.91 -5.56
N SER A 194 -3.16 12.06 -5.56
CA SER A 194 -2.51 13.32 -5.91
C SER A 194 -1.13 13.06 -6.53
N THR A 195 -0.70 13.96 -7.39
CA THR A 195 0.62 13.90 -8.03
C THR A 195 1.28 15.26 -7.96
N LYS A 196 2.52 15.30 -7.48
CA LYS A 196 3.39 16.47 -7.54
C LYS A 196 4.78 16.02 -8.01
N ALA A 197 5.27 16.60 -9.12
CA ALA A 197 6.48 16.18 -9.80
C ALA A 197 6.45 14.67 -10.11
N ASN A 198 7.43 13.90 -9.62
CA ASN A 198 7.53 12.47 -9.80
C ASN A 198 6.87 11.64 -8.70
N ILE A 199 6.24 12.27 -7.70
CA ILE A 199 5.64 11.60 -6.53
C ILE A 199 4.13 11.48 -6.71
N ASN A 200 3.61 10.25 -6.55
CA ASN A 200 2.22 9.88 -6.75
C ASN A 200 1.66 9.23 -5.49
N TYR A 201 0.77 9.91 -4.78
CA TYR A 201 -0.11 9.29 -3.80
C TYR A 201 -1.21 8.55 -4.55
N LEU A 202 -1.34 7.25 -4.33
CA LEU A 202 -2.27 6.40 -5.09
C LEU A 202 -3.72 6.55 -4.62
N GLY A 203 -3.90 6.93 -3.35
CA GLY A 203 -5.19 7.00 -2.71
C GLY A 203 -5.75 5.62 -2.35
N ASN A 204 -6.70 5.57 -1.44
CA ASN A 204 -7.32 4.35 -0.97
C ASN A 204 -8.31 3.74 -2.00
N PRO A 205 -8.58 2.42 -1.94
CA PRO A 205 -9.39 1.74 -2.96
C PRO A 205 -10.90 2.03 -2.89
N CYS A 206 -11.39 2.45 -1.71
CA CYS A 206 -12.81 2.70 -1.47
C CYS A 206 -13.02 4.02 -0.73
N GLN A 207 -14.18 4.64 -0.88
CA GLN A 207 -14.56 5.80 -0.07
C GLN A 207 -14.81 5.35 1.37
N LEU A 208 -14.01 5.84 2.31
CA LEU A 208 -14.05 5.49 3.73
C LEU A 208 -14.70 6.59 4.59
N TYR A 209 -14.58 7.84 4.15
CA TYR A 209 -15.02 9.02 4.89
C TYR A 209 -15.87 9.93 4.01
N TRP A 210 -16.61 10.87 4.61
CA TRP A 210 -17.44 11.82 3.88
C TRP A 210 -16.65 12.73 2.92
N ASN A 211 -15.41 13.08 3.27
CA ASN A 211 -14.51 13.86 2.43
C ASN A 211 -13.97 13.08 1.22
N ASP A 212 -14.22 11.78 1.15
CA ASP A 212 -13.90 10.95 -0.02
C ASP A 212 -15.00 10.99 -1.10
N TYR A 213 -16.15 11.61 -0.78
CA TYR A 213 -17.29 11.65 -1.70
C TYR A 213 -16.93 12.32 -3.02
N GLY A 214 -17.29 11.66 -4.12
CA GLY A 214 -17.02 12.14 -5.48
C GLY A 214 -15.59 11.97 -5.98
N ALA A 215 -14.63 11.54 -5.12
CA ALA A 215 -13.29 11.25 -5.56
C ALA A 215 -13.18 9.86 -6.22
N ALA A 216 -12.41 9.76 -7.29
CA ALA A 216 -12.09 8.49 -7.93
C ALA A 216 -11.24 7.64 -6.99
N ARG A 217 -11.64 6.37 -6.82
CA ARG A 217 -10.99 5.39 -5.95
C ARG A 217 -10.75 4.11 -6.74
N GLY A 218 -9.76 3.33 -6.31
CA GLY A 218 -9.48 2.08 -6.97
C GLY A 218 -8.08 1.55 -6.70
N PHE A 219 -7.53 0.90 -7.68
CA PHE A 219 -6.17 0.38 -7.73
C PHE A 219 -5.47 0.89 -8.99
N HIS A 220 -4.19 0.65 -9.09
CA HIS A 220 -3.39 1.04 -10.25
C HIS A 220 -2.70 -0.17 -10.86
N THR A 221 -2.35 -0.10 -12.12
CA THR A 221 -1.46 -1.07 -12.75
C THR A 221 -0.21 -0.35 -13.25
N LEU A 222 0.93 -0.92 -12.97
CA LEU A 222 2.21 -0.47 -13.48
C LEU A 222 2.60 -1.36 -14.66
N ASN A 223 2.79 -0.75 -15.82
CA ASN A 223 3.22 -1.43 -17.03
C ASN A 223 4.76 -1.45 -17.15
N ASN A 224 5.30 -2.37 -17.94
CA ASN A 224 6.76 -2.47 -18.17
C ASN A 224 7.40 -1.23 -18.80
N ASN A 225 6.63 -0.37 -19.44
CA ASN A 225 7.12 0.91 -19.95
C ASN A 225 7.14 2.04 -18.90
N GLY A 226 6.76 1.75 -17.67
CA GLY A 226 6.74 2.72 -16.56
C GLY A 226 5.57 3.71 -16.60
N SER A 227 4.46 3.33 -17.24
CA SER A 227 3.23 4.11 -17.31
C SER A 227 2.07 3.41 -16.61
#